data_6f47fb9fea085d604e0b0528f68ae283
#
_entry.id   6f47fb9fea085d604e0b0528f68ae283
#
_cell.length_a   1.000
_cell.length_b   1.000
_cell.length_c   1.000
_cell.angle_alpha   90.00
_cell.angle_beta   90.00
_cell.angle_gamma   90.00
#
_symmetry.space_group_name_H-M   'P 1'
#
loop_
_entity.id
_entity.type
_entity.pdbx_description
1 polymer ?
#
loop_
_entity_poly.entity_id
_entity_poly.type
_entity_poly.pdbx_seq_one_letter_code
_entity_poly.pdbx_strand_id
1 'polypeptide(L)'
;MYKRQVLTGTPIRQELLNGNREAGRQFCGFTADKPVLMIIGGSLGAASVNDHVRKILPELLKDFQVIHLCGKGKMDEKLTGTAGYVQYEYIKDELPDLFALADVVISRAGANAICEISALHKPNLLIPLSANASRGDQILNARSFEKQGYSMVLEEEEITDQKLLDTIHKLYQERHSLSLIHI
;
A
#
# COMPACT_ATOMS: atom_id res chain seq x y z
N MET A 1 8.05 -29.72 26.62
CA MET A 1 6.62 -29.70 27.04
C MET A 1 6.01 -28.36 26.60
N TYR A 2 5.34 -28.33 25.45
CA TYR A 2 4.69 -27.12 24.95
C TYR A 2 3.41 -26.89 25.75
N LYS A 3 3.41 -25.84 26.58
CA LYS A 3 2.24 -25.42 27.34
C LYS A 3 1.27 -24.72 26.36
N ARG A 4 0.03 -25.18 26.36
CA ARG A 4 -1.19 -24.62 25.74
C ARG A 4 -0.95 -23.40 24.82
N GLN A 5 -0.92 -23.62 23.53
CA GLN A 5 -0.98 -22.55 22.55
C GLN A 5 -2.44 -22.15 22.36
N VAL A 6 -2.70 -20.84 22.36
CA VAL A 6 -4.00 -20.27 22.00
C VAL A 6 -3.82 -19.56 20.65
N LEU A 7 -4.64 -19.91 19.68
CA LEU A 7 -4.68 -19.22 18.40
C LEU A 7 -5.33 -17.85 18.59
N THR A 8 -4.52 -16.78 18.58
CA THR A 8 -4.99 -15.40 18.82
C THR A 8 -5.20 -14.58 17.54
N GLY A 9 -4.85 -15.13 16.38
CA GLY A 9 -4.78 -14.36 15.13
C GLY A 9 -3.54 -13.43 15.08
N THR A 10 -3.41 -12.69 13.99
CA THR A 10 -2.34 -11.69 13.83
C THR A 10 -2.71 -10.41 14.58
N PRO A 11 -1.82 -9.89 15.46
CA PRO A 11 -2.10 -8.65 16.16
C PRO A 11 -2.12 -7.47 15.17
N ILE A 12 -3.17 -6.66 15.24
CA ILE A 12 -3.35 -5.45 14.44
C ILE A 12 -3.18 -4.26 15.37
N ARG A 13 -2.47 -3.25 14.92
CA ARG A 13 -2.32 -1.98 15.64
C ARG A 13 -3.67 -1.28 15.72
N GLN A 14 -4.25 -1.22 16.91
CA GLN A 14 -5.60 -0.67 17.14
C GLN A 14 -5.70 0.82 16.79
N GLU A 15 -4.61 1.57 16.92
CA GLU A 15 -4.54 2.97 16.53
C GLU A 15 -4.86 3.20 15.05
N LEU A 16 -4.57 2.23 14.17
CA LEU A 16 -4.85 2.35 12.73
C LEU A 16 -6.35 2.46 12.41
N LEU A 17 -7.21 1.92 13.30
CA LEU A 17 -8.66 1.94 13.12
C LEU A 17 -9.30 3.32 13.40
N ASN A 18 -8.55 4.23 14.03
CA ASN A 18 -9.06 5.52 14.51
C ASN A 18 -8.61 6.70 13.64
N GLY A 19 -8.19 6.45 12.40
CA GLY A 19 -7.74 7.50 11.49
C GLY A 19 -8.84 8.44 11.03
N ASN A 20 -8.46 9.69 10.80
CA ASN A 20 -9.33 10.75 10.30
C ASN A 20 -8.92 11.16 8.88
N ARG A 21 -9.82 10.96 7.91
CA ARG A 21 -9.58 11.25 6.49
C ARG A 21 -9.23 12.72 6.24
N GLU A 22 -9.90 13.64 6.93
CA GLU A 22 -9.68 15.08 6.73
C GLU A 22 -8.36 15.54 7.36
N ALA A 23 -8.00 15.01 8.52
CA ALA A 23 -6.69 15.26 9.12
C ALA A 23 -5.54 14.77 8.19
N GLY A 24 -5.68 13.59 7.62
CA GLY A 24 -4.72 13.08 6.63
C GLY A 24 -4.62 13.96 5.38
N ARG A 25 -5.75 14.48 4.89
CA ARG A 25 -5.81 15.40 3.75
C ARG A 25 -5.06 16.70 4.05
N GLN A 26 -5.32 17.30 5.20
CA GLN A 26 -4.65 18.52 5.64
C GLN A 26 -3.15 18.31 5.83
N PHE A 27 -2.76 17.18 6.42
CA PHE A 27 -1.37 16.83 6.63
C PHE A 27 -0.59 16.68 5.30
N CYS A 28 -1.21 16.08 4.29
CA CYS A 28 -0.61 15.94 2.95
C CYS A 28 -0.72 17.21 2.10
N GLY A 29 -1.53 18.19 2.47
CA GLY A 29 -1.85 19.35 1.63
C GLY A 29 -2.62 18.98 0.37
N PHE A 30 -3.44 17.92 0.44
CA PHE A 30 -4.20 17.41 -0.71
C PHE A 30 -5.56 18.09 -0.83
N THR A 31 -6.06 18.11 -2.06
CA THR A 31 -7.40 18.59 -2.40
C THR A 31 -8.42 17.43 -2.38
N ALA A 32 -9.72 17.75 -2.51
CA ALA A 32 -10.77 16.72 -2.44
C ALA A 32 -11.20 16.21 -3.84
N ASP A 33 -10.56 16.69 -4.90
CA ASP A 33 -10.97 16.49 -6.29
C ASP A 33 -10.48 15.17 -6.91
N LYS A 34 -9.44 14.57 -6.34
CA LYS A 34 -8.88 13.30 -6.84
C LYS A 34 -8.81 12.23 -5.77
N PRO A 35 -8.94 10.95 -6.16
CA PRO A 35 -8.70 9.83 -5.26
C PRO A 35 -7.23 9.78 -4.83
N VAL A 36 -7.00 9.13 -3.68
CA VAL A 36 -5.68 9.02 -3.08
C VAL A 36 -5.15 7.60 -3.17
N LEU A 37 -4.01 7.47 -3.83
CA LEU A 37 -3.21 6.26 -3.89
C LEU A 37 -2.11 6.30 -2.82
N MET A 38 -2.04 5.29 -1.97
CA MET A 38 -0.99 5.15 -0.96
C MET A 38 -0.06 3.99 -1.32
N ILE A 39 1.25 4.24 -1.30
CA ILE A 39 2.28 3.24 -1.57
C ILE A 39 3.12 3.02 -0.32
N ILE A 40 3.22 1.77 0.15
CA ILE A 40 3.97 1.38 1.34
C ILE A 40 4.97 0.28 1.02
N GLY A 41 6.25 0.61 1.01
CA GLY A 41 7.34 -0.34 0.75
C GLY A 41 7.81 -1.14 1.98
N GLY A 42 7.23 -0.88 3.15
CA GLY A 42 7.75 -1.37 4.44
C GLY A 42 8.93 -0.54 4.97
N SER A 43 9.42 -0.85 6.17
CA SER A 43 10.45 -0.06 6.88
C SER A 43 11.78 0.06 6.12
N LEU A 44 12.15 -0.96 5.37
CA LEU A 44 13.35 -0.95 4.53
C LEU A 44 13.08 -0.35 3.14
N GLY A 45 11.80 -0.06 2.82
CA GLY A 45 11.35 0.39 1.51
C GLY A 45 11.53 -0.68 0.43
N ALA A 46 10.87 -0.48 -0.69
CA ALA A 46 10.95 -1.34 -1.86
C ALA A 46 11.59 -0.57 -3.01
N ALA A 47 12.93 -0.62 -3.14
CA ALA A 47 13.63 0.20 -4.12
C ALA A 47 13.08 0.00 -5.55
N SER A 48 12.88 -1.24 -5.95
CA SER A 48 12.31 -1.56 -7.27
C SER A 48 10.92 -0.94 -7.46
N VAL A 49 10.01 -1.09 -6.48
CA VAL A 49 8.67 -0.48 -6.55
C VAL A 49 8.76 1.04 -6.57
N ASN A 50 9.61 1.64 -5.72
CA ASN A 50 9.80 3.08 -5.71
C ASN A 50 10.23 3.62 -7.07
N ASP A 51 11.16 2.92 -7.75
CA ASP A 51 11.68 3.33 -9.06
C ASP A 51 10.60 3.29 -10.14
N HIS A 52 9.80 2.20 -10.19
CA HIS A 52 8.68 2.11 -11.13
C HIS A 52 7.61 3.16 -10.85
N VAL A 53 7.23 3.35 -9.57
CA VAL A 53 6.26 4.38 -9.18
C VAL A 53 6.71 5.78 -9.61
N ARG A 54 7.98 6.12 -9.42
CA ARG A 54 8.51 7.43 -9.82
C ARG A 54 8.50 7.64 -11.33
N LYS A 55 8.78 6.60 -12.12
CA LYS A 55 8.72 6.69 -13.58
C LYS A 55 7.32 6.97 -14.10
N ILE A 56 6.31 6.34 -13.50
CA ILE A 56 4.91 6.54 -13.90
C ILE A 56 4.20 7.66 -13.14
N LEU A 57 4.89 8.33 -12.21
CA LEU A 57 4.30 9.38 -11.37
C LEU A 57 3.60 10.49 -12.18
N PRO A 58 4.17 11.02 -13.30
CA PRO A 58 3.48 12.04 -14.10
C PRO A 58 2.12 11.56 -14.62
N GLU A 59 2.00 10.29 -14.99
CA GLU A 59 0.72 9.71 -15.44
C GLU A 59 -0.23 9.50 -14.27
N LEU A 60 0.26 8.96 -13.14
CA LEU A 60 -0.55 8.78 -11.93
C LEU A 60 -1.17 10.09 -11.43
N LEU A 61 -0.42 11.18 -11.47
CA LEU A 61 -0.87 12.49 -10.98
C LEU A 61 -1.96 13.13 -11.84
N LYS A 62 -2.25 12.60 -13.04
CA LYS A 62 -3.42 13.02 -13.81
C LYS A 62 -4.72 12.61 -13.11
N ASP A 63 -4.75 11.43 -12.50
CA ASP A 63 -5.96 10.82 -11.97
C ASP A 63 -5.97 10.66 -10.45
N PHE A 64 -4.80 10.68 -9.79
CA PHE A 64 -4.62 10.45 -8.36
C PHE A 64 -3.82 11.55 -7.68
N GLN A 65 -3.97 11.65 -6.37
CA GLN A 65 -2.97 12.19 -5.46
C GLN A 65 -2.25 11.03 -4.80
N VAL A 66 -0.94 11.16 -4.56
CA VAL A 66 -0.09 10.02 -4.21
C VAL A 66 0.64 10.25 -2.90
N ILE A 67 0.45 9.34 -1.95
CA ILE A 67 1.23 9.23 -0.71
C ILE A 67 2.25 8.10 -0.90
N HIS A 68 3.53 8.39 -0.74
CA HIS A 68 4.59 7.42 -0.97
C HIS A 68 5.48 7.25 0.25
N LEU A 69 5.32 6.14 1.00
CA LEU A 69 6.21 5.75 2.08
C LEU A 69 7.40 4.99 1.51
N CYS A 70 8.45 5.73 1.17
CA CYS A 70 9.59 5.23 0.40
C CYS A 70 10.53 4.31 1.18
N GLY A 71 10.55 4.43 2.52
CA GLY A 71 11.54 3.82 3.39
C GLY A 71 12.77 4.71 3.62
N LYS A 72 13.50 4.40 4.68
CA LYS A 72 14.64 5.21 5.18
C LYS A 72 15.71 5.41 4.10
N GLY A 73 16.13 6.67 3.91
CA GLY A 73 17.16 7.07 2.95
C GLY A 73 16.75 6.92 1.47
N LYS A 74 15.44 6.82 1.18
CA LYS A 74 14.97 6.56 -0.19
C LYS A 74 14.03 7.65 -0.73
N MET A 75 13.98 8.81 -0.10
CA MET A 75 13.31 9.96 -0.68
C MET A 75 14.07 10.46 -1.92
N ASP A 76 13.35 10.99 -2.89
CA ASP A 76 13.92 11.67 -4.03
C ASP A 76 13.68 13.17 -3.89
N GLU A 77 14.74 13.92 -3.57
CA GLU A 77 14.67 15.37 -3.33
C GLU A 77 14.13 16.14 -4.54
N LYS A 78 14.36 15.62 -5.77
CA LYS A 78 13.88 16.25 -7.01
C LYS A 78 12.36 16.26 -7.12
N LEU A 79 11.67 15.38 -6.40
CA LEU A 79 10.22 15.28 -6.41
C LEU A 79 9.57 16.03 -5.24
N THR A 80 10.37 16.67 -4.38
CA THR A 80 9.86 17.47 -3.27
C THR A 80 9.06 18.67 -3.79
N GLY A 81 7.87 18.88 -3.26
CA GLY A 81 6.98 19.97 -3.67
C GLY A 81 6.19 19.71 -4.97
N THR A 82 6.25 18.48 -5.51
CA THR A 82 5.41 18.08 -6.65
C THR A 82 3.94 18.12 -6.25
N ALA A 83 3.13 18.89 -6.96
CA ALA A 83 1.70 19.01 -6.65
C ALA A 83 0.97 17.67 -6.72
N GLY A 84 0.23 17.32 -5.67
CA GLY A 84 -0.48 16.06 -5.57
C GLY A 84 0.39 14.85 -5.19
N TYR A 85 1.67 15.07 -4.86
CA TYR A 85 2.59 14.02 -4.44
C TYR A 85 3.28 14.38 -3.13
N VAL A 86 3.22 13.48 -2.17
CA VAL A 86 4.01 13.56 -0.93
C VAL A 86 4.80 12.28 -0.71
N GLN A 87 6.01 12.40 -0.24
CA GLN A 87 6.86 11.26 0.09
C GLN A 87 7.41 11.38 1.50
N TYR A 88 7.51 10.25 2.18
CA TYR A 88 8.04 10.14 3.53
C TYR A 88 8.94 8.92 3.65
N GLU A 89 10.00 9.01 4.43
CA GLU A 89 10.81 7.85 4.78
C GLU A 89 10.04 6.91 5.71
N TYR A 90 9.41 7.48 6.70
CA TYR A 90 8.65 6.80 7.73
C TYR A 90 7.63 7.74 8.34
N ILE A 91 6.45 7.22 8.64
CA ILE A 91 5.37 7.92 9.36
C ILE A 91 4.89 7.01 10.47
N LYS A 92 4.61 7.56 11.64
CA LYS A 92 4.08 6.83 12.79
C LYS A 92 2.75 7.41 13.26
N ASP A 93 2.78 8.62 13.74
CA ASP A 93 1.63 9.21 14.46
C ASP A 93 0.48 9.58 13.51
N GLU A 94 0.79 10.00 12.29
CA GLU A 94 -0.21 10.34 11.28
C GLU A 94 -0.59 9.15 10.38
N LEU A 95 0.04 7.99 10.53
CA LEU A 95 -0.22 6.82 9.70
C LEU A 95 -1.69 6.37 9.69
N PRO A 96 -2.43 6.39 10.82
CA PRO A 96 -3.87 6.11 10.82
C PRO A 96 -4.65 7.04 9.89
N ASP A 97 -4.34 8.34 9.91
CA ASP A 97 -5.01 9.36 9.11
C ASP A 97 -4.70 9.19 7.61
N LEU A 98 -3.45 8.82 7.28
CA LEU A 98 -3.06 8.51 5.91
C LEU A 98 -3.78 7.27 5.39
N PHE A 99 -3.93 6.22 6.19
CA PHE A 99 -4.75 5.07 5.83
C PHE A 99 -6.23 5.44 5.65
N ALA A 100 -6.79 6.26 6.55
CA ALA A 100 -8.16 6.75 6.42
C ALA A 100 -8.35 7.55 5.12
N LEU A 101 -7.35 8.35 4.72
CA LEU A 101 -7.35 9.15 3.50
C LEU A 101 -7.24 8.29 2.23
N ALA A 102 -6.45 7.23 2.23
CA ALA A 102 -6.20 6.39 1.07
C ALA A 102 -7.47 5.72 0.54
N ASP A 103 -7.69 5.78 -0.77
CA ASP A 103 -8.77 5.08 -1.47
C ASP A 103 -8.31 3.69 -1.94
N VAL A 104 -7.04 3.56 -2.33
CA VAL A 104 -6.40 2.30 -2.70
C VAL A 104 -4.96 2.26 -2.16
N VAL A 105 -4.45 1.06 -1.90
CA VAL A 105 -3.13 0.87 -1.30
C VAL A 105 -2.28 -0.07 -2.14
N ILE A 106 -1.01 0.28 -2.38
CA ILE A 106 0.01 -0.65 -2.89
C ILE A 106 0.94 -1.00 -1.73
N SER A 107 1.17 -2.30 -1.53
CA SER A 107 2.03 -2.77 -0.43
C SER A 107 2.85 -3.99 -0.81
N ARG A 108 3.92 -4.22 -0.06
CA ARG A 108 4.55 -5.54 0.01
C ARG A 108 3.62 -6.54 0.73
N ALA A 109 3.80 -7.83 0.47
CA ALA A 109 2.94 -8.89 1.00
C ALA A 109 3.45 -9.48 2.34
N GLY A 110 3.97 -8.62 3.24
CA GLY A 110 4.29 -9.02 4.60
C GLY A 110 3.04 -9.30 5.42
N ALA A 111 3.04 -10.36 6.24
CA ALA A 111 1.85 -10.82 6.96
C ALA A 111 1.17 -9.71 7.80
N ASN A 112 1.94 -8.92 8.55
CA ASN A 112 1.38 -7.84 9.36
C ASN A 112 0.73 -6.76 8.49
N ALA A 113 1.42 -6.33 7.41
CA ALA A 113 0.91 -5.29 6.51
C ALA A 113 -0.40 -5.73 5.84
N ILE A 114 -0.48 -6.96 5.35
CA ILE A 114 -1.71 -7.48 4.74
C ILE A 114 -2.85 -7.51 5.73
N CYS A 115 -2.61 -8.01 6.96
CA CYS A 115 -3.64 -8.08 8.00
C CYS A 115 -4.15 -6.67 8.40
N GLU A 116 -3.26 -5.68 8.51
CA GLU A 116 -3.63 -4.30 8.79
C GLU A 116 -4.44 -3.68 7.66
N ILE A 117 -4.00 -3.83 6.40
CA ILE A 117 -4.71 -3.32 5.21
C ILE A 117 -6.10 -3.96 5.11
N SER A 118 -6.20 -5.28 5.37
CA SER A 118 -7.48 -6.00 5.36
C SER A 118 -8.42 -5.54 6.47
N ALA A 119 -7.91 -5.35 7.70
CA ALA A 119 -8.71 -4.85 8.81
C ALA A 119 -9.23 -3.41 8.59
N LEU A 120 -8.52 -2.64 7.79
CA LEU A 120 -8.92 -1.30 7.36
C LEU A 120 -9.85 -1.32 6.13
N HIS A 121 -10.19 -2.50 5.62
CA HIS A 121 -11.01 -2.69 4.41
C HIS A 121 -10.49 -1.90 3.20
N LYS A 122 -9.15 -1.80 3.04
CA LYS A 122 -8.56 -1.04 1.94
C LYS A 122 -8.35 -1.92 0.71
N PRO A 123 -8.96 -1.58 -0.44
CA PRO A 123 -8.64 -2.20 -1.72
C PRO A 123 -7.15 -2.08 -1.99
N ASN A 124 -6.51 -3.19 -2.36
CA ASN A 124 -5.06 -3.19 -2.39
C ASN A 124 -4.46 -4.04 -3.52
N LEU A 125 -3.28 -3.59 -3.95
CA LEU A 125 -2.36 -4.31 -4.83
C LEU A 125 -1.16 -4.77 -4.01
N LEU A 126 -0.96 -6.07 -3.93
CA LEU A 126 0.20 -6.67 -3.29
C LEU A 126 1.31 -6.92 -4.30
N ILE A 127 2.48 -6.40 -4.00
CA ILE A 127 3.72 -6.66 -4.76
C ILE A 127 4.66 -7.45 -3.84
N PRO A 128 4.61 -8.79 -3.85
CA PRO A 128 5.46 -9.60 -2.99
C PRO A 128 6.93 -9.42 -3.34
N LEU A 129 7.80 -9.61 -2.35
CA LEU A 129 9.24 -9.74 -2.59
C LEU A 129 9.47 -10.97 -3.46
N SER A 130 10.38 -10.83 -4.43
CA SER A 130 10.82 -11.89 -5.31
C SER A 130 11.30 -13.13 -4.52
N ALA A 131 11.11 -14.31 -5.10
CA ALA A 131 11.59 -15.56 -4.51
C ALA A 131 13.11 -15.55 -4.33
N ASN A 132 13.85 -14.79 -5.15
CA ASN A 132 15.29 -14.64 -5.06
C ASN A 132 15.72 -13.73 -3.90
N ALA A 133 14.85 -12.85 -3.43
CA ALA A 133 15.11 -11.89 -2.35
C ALA A 133 14.50 -12.31 -1.01
N SER A 134 13.68 -13.36 -0.97
CA SER A 134 12.97 -13.83 0.21
C SER A 134 12.86 -15.36 0.23
N ARG A 135 12.30 -15.91 1.32
CA ARG A 135 12.00 -17.35 1.42
C ARG A 135 10.70 -17.73 0.70
N GLY A 136 10.10 -16.83 -0.06
CA GLY A 136 8.84 -17.06 -0.77
C GLY A 136 7.57 -16.89 0.08
N ASP A 137 7.68 -16.61 1.37
CA ASP A 137 6.54 -16.41 2.28
C ASP A 137 5.63 -15.25 1.83
N GLN A 138 6.18 -14.16 1.30
CA GLN A 138 5.36 -13.07 0.77
C GLN A 138 4.56 -13.46 -0.47
N ILE A 139 5.11 -14.29 -1.34
CA ILE A 139 4.40 -14.80 -2.53
C ILE A 139 3.22 -15.67 -2.07
N LEU A 140 3.45 -16.58 -1.11
CA LEU A 140 2.38 -17.42 -0.56
C LEU A 140 1.27 -16.60 0.10
N ASN A 141 1.65 -15.58 0.88
CA ASN A 141 0.70 -14.66 1.49
C ASN A 141 -0.14 -13.94 0.41
N ALA A 142 0.52 -13.33 -0.58
CA ALA A 142 -0.15 -12.60 -1.66
C ALA A 142 -1.15 -13.50 -2.40
N ARG A 143 -0.73 -14.69 -2.82
CA ARG A 143 -1.59 -15.64 -3.53
C ARG A 143 -2.76 -16.13 -2.68
N SER A 144 -2.59 -16.29 -1.36
CA SER A 144 -3.68 -16.65 -0.46
C SER A 144 -4.77 -15.58 -0.42
N PHE A 145 -4.39 -14.29 -0.36
CA PHE A 145 -5.34 -13.18 -0.32
C PHE A 145 -5.97 -12.91 -1.70
N GLU A 146 -5.21 -13.09 -2.78
CA GLU A 146 -5.74 -13.03 -4.15
C GLU A 146 -6.82 -14.07 -4.39
N LYS A 147 -6.56 -15.34 -4.00
CA LYS A 147 -7.52 -16.44 -4.16
C LYS A 147 -8.84 -16.20 -3.41
N GLN A 148 -8.79 -15.46 -2.32
CA GLN A 148 -9.96 -15.09 -1.53
C GLN A 148 -10.68 -13.83 -2.08
N GLY A 149 -10.13 -13.18 -3.11
CA GLY A 149 -10.67 -11.95 -3.67
C GLY A 149 -10.42 -10.70 -2.82
N TYR A 150 -9.48 -10.75 -1.88
CA TYR A 150 -9.20 -9.63 -0.98
C TYR A 150 -8.15 -8.66 -1.53
N SER A 151 -7.34 -9.11 -2.48
CA SER A 151 -6.23 -8.32 -3.03
C SER A 151 -6.04 -8.62 -4.51
N MET A 152 -5.55 -7.63 -5.27
CA MET A 152 -4.87 -7.89 -6.53
C MET A 152 -3.39 -8.17 -6.26
N VAL A 153 -2.76 -8.94 -7.13
CA VAL A 153 -1.33 -9.30 -7.01
C VAL A 153 -0.61 -8.99 -8.32
N LEU A 154 0.57 -8.39 -8.20
CA LEU A 154 1.53 -8.22 -9.30
C LEU A 154 2.90 -8.66 -8.79
N GLU A 155 3.45 -9.72 -9.36
CA GLU A 155 4.77 -10.21 -8.98
C GLU A 155 5.87 -9.23 -9.40
N GLU A 156 6.90 -9.08 -8.57
CA GLU A 156 7.95 -8.09 -8.78
C GLU A 156 8.68 -8.28 -10.10
N GLU A 157 8.86 -9.53 -10.52
CA GLU A 157 9.51 -9.91 -11.79
C GLU A 157 8.67 -9.55 -13.02
N GLU A 158 7.38 -9.34 -12.84
CA GLU A 158 6.46 -9.01 -13.93
C GLU A 158 6.19 -7.51 -14.07
N ILE A 159 6.77 -6.68 -13.19
CA ILE A 159 6.53 -5.25 -13.20
C ILE A 159 7.17 -4.63 -14.45
N THR A 160 6.33 -4.00 -15.25
CA THR A 160 6.72 -2.97 -16.21
C THR A 160 5.98 -1.69 -15.85
N ASP A 161 6.49 -0.54 -16.26
CA ASP A 161 5.87 0.75 -15.98
C ASP A 161 4.40 0.76 -16.44
N GLN A 162 4.11 0.26 -17.66
CA GLN A 162 2.76 0.18 -18.19
C GLN A 162 1.87 -0.80 -17.41
N LYS A 163 2.38 -2.00 -17.09
CA LYS A 163 1.60 -3.01 -16.35
C LYS A 163 1.24 -2.52 -14.96
N LEU A 164 2.17 -1.83 -14.29
CA LEU A 164 1.90 -1.23 -12.98
C LEU A 164 0.80 -0.16 -13.08
N LEU A 165 0.91 0.76 -14.04
CA LEU A 165 -0.07 1.81 -14.26
C LEU A 165 -1.47 1.24 -14.54
N ASP A 166 -1.57 0.28 -15.47
CA ASP A 166 -2.84 -0.37 -15.82
C ASP A 166 -3.45 -1.11 -14.64
N THR A 167 -2.61 -1.79 -13.83
CA THR A 167 -3.08 -2.52 -12.65
C THR A 167 -3.59 -1.56 -11.57
N ILE A 168 -2.97 -0.40 -11.39
CA ILE A 168 -3.44 0.64 -10.44
C ILE A 168 -4.81 1.17 -10.87
N HIS A 169 -4.99 1.50 -12.14
CA HIS A 169 -6.27 1.97 -12.65
C HIS A 169 -7.35 0.90 -12.51
N LYS A 170 -7.04 -0.35 -12.85
CA LYS A 170 -7.93 -1.50 -12.66
C LYS A 170 -8.32 -1.67 -11.19
N LEU A 171 -7.36 -1.64 -10.26
CA LEU A 171 -7.63 -1.70 -8.82
C LEU A 171 -8.61 -0.63 -8.39
N TYR A 172 -8.42 0.61 -8.83
CA TYR A 172 -9.31 1.71 -8.47
C TYR A 172 -10.72 1.52 -9.05
N GLN A 173 -10.84 1.07 -10.31
CA GLN A 173 -12.12 0.80 -10.95
C GLN A 173 -12.88 -0.33 -10.24
N GLU A 174 -12.19 -1.40 -9.88
CA GLU A 174 -12.76 -2.60 -9.26
C GLU A 174 -12.79 -2.54 -7.71
N ARG A 175 -12.40 -1.42 -7.10
CA ARG A 175 -12.24 -1.29 -5.64
C ARG A 175 -13.45 -1.69 -4.81
N HIS A 176 -14.65 -1.54 -5.36
CA HIS A 176 -15.90 -1.90 -4.70
C HIS A 176 -16.28 -3.38 -4.85
N SER A 177 -15.64 -4.10 -5.76
CA SER A 177 -15.86 -5.53 -5.98
C SER A 177 -14.89 -6.42 -5.21
N LEU A 178 -13.80 -5.87 -4.67
CA LEU A 178 -12.91 -6.60 -3.79
C LEU A 178 -13.62 -6.97 -2.49
N SER A 179 -13.52 -8.23 -2.10
CA SER A 179 -14.31 -8.87 -1.03
C SER A 179 -14.12 -8.32 0.38
N LEU A 180 -13.22 -7.34 0.55
CA LEU A 180 -12.93 -6.68 1.84
C LEU A 180 -14.15 -5.96 2.45
N ILE A 181 -15.19 -5.68 1.64
CA ILE A 181 -16.41 -4.99 2.09
C ILE A 181 -17.37 -5.93 2.85
N HIS A 182 -17.10 -7.24 2.83
CA HIS A 182 -18.00 -8.27 3.36
C HIS A 182 -17.41 -9.08 4.53
N ILE A 183 -16.32 -8.63 5.15
CA ILE A 183 -15.73 -9.28 6.33
C ILE A 183 -16.34 -8.72 7.61
#